data_4c256b1ce7d18175955642dd7fa76093
#
_entry.id   4c256b1ce7d18175955642dd7fa76093
#
_cell.length_a   1.000
_cell.length_b   1.000
_cell.length_c   1.000
_cell.angle_alpha   90.00
_cell.angle_beta   90.00
_cell.angle_gamma   90.00
#
_symmetry.space_group_name_H-M   'P 1'
#
loop_
_entity.id
_entity.type
_entity.pdbx_description
1 polymer ?
#
loop_
_entity_poly.entity_id
_entity_poly.type
_entity_poly.pdbx_seq_one_letter_code
_entity_poly.pdbx_strand_id
1 'polypeptide(L)'
;YNMIDFRKIAINLNLIEANKTINLEKLPDHILNNSKIEHRIKAIFSTTPQNIMINELVLKNKVLELKVTSKDNENLDLLKQSLNNIYQIVETKKLDEKQDNNFEAIVVAKDELELKDVVYGIFTKDYLQDELFDKESINEQLKILLPEHSIIKYIETYNANKVEIFSFSVNTIIKEPKDLFNIFTNINSELYSITISKPILMKNTNLGIEVDFIIEFNQLKN
;
A
#
# COMPACT_ATOMS: atom_id res chain seq x y z
N TYR A 1 -16.81 21.87 3.88
CA TYR A 1 -16.04 20.69 4.29
C TYR A 1 -15.21 21.08 5.50
N ASN A 2 -15.60 20.58 6.68
CA ASN A 2 -14.80 20.75 7.89
C ASN A 2 -13.58 19.84 7.76
N MET A 3 -12.42 20.41 7.43
CA MET A 3 -11.15 19.69 7.62
C MET A 3 -11.03 19.35 9.10
N ILE A 4 -11.02 18.07 9.40
CA ILE A 4 -10.78 17.59 10.77
C ILE A 4 -9.35 18.00 11.12
N ASP A 5 -9.21 18.85 12.13
CA ASP A 5 -7.88 19.28 12.60
C ASP A 5 -7.29 18.17 13.49
N PHE A 6 -6.61 17.24 12.86
CA PHE A 6 -5.96 16.10 13.53
C PHE A 6 -4.96 16.52 14.61
N ARG A 7 -4.38 17.73 14.48
CA ARG A 7 -3.48 18.28 15.50
C ARG A 7 -4.21 18.54 16.80
N LYS A 8 -5.46 19.08 16.74
CA LYS A 8 -6.29 19.28 17.93
C LYS A 8 -6.71 17.97 18.56
N ILE A 9 -7.02 16.96 17.75
CA ILE A 9 -7.35 15.60 18.23
C ILE A 9 -6.16 14.98 18.94
N ALA A 10 -4.98 15.05 18.35
CA ALA A 10 -3.76 14.50 18.92
C ALA A 10 -3.37 15.17 20.25
N ILE A 11 -3.53 16.49 20.35
CA ILE A 11 -3.31 17.26 21.59
C ILE A 11 -4.35 16.86 22.65
N ASN A 12 -5.63 16.75 22.29
CA ASN A 12 -6.70 16.37 23.20
C ASN A 12 -6.57 14.93 23.73
N LEU A 13 -5.90 14.04 22.96
CA LEU A 13 -5.61 12.68 23.39
C LEU A 13 -4.28 12.53 24.14
N ASN A 14 -3.61 13.66 24.47
CA ASN A 14 -2.27 13.69 25.08
C ASN A 14 -1.20 12.88 24.31
N LEU A 15 -1.43 12.64 23.02
CA LEU A 15 -0.50 11.94 22.15
C LEU A 15 0.66 12.82 21.67
N ILE A 16 0.49 14.16 21.81
CA ILE A 16 1.50 15.16 21.44
C ILE A 16 1.55 16.23 22.54
N GLU A 17 2.73 16.55 23.03
CA GLU A 17 2.93 17.74 23.86
C GLU A 17 2.57 19.00 23.04
N ALA A 18 1.74 19.88 23.59
CA ALA A 18 1.18 21.06 22.90
C ALA A 18 2.25 21.99 22.28
N ASN A 19 3.48 21.95 22.79
CA ASN A 19 4.59 22.81 22.37
C ASN A 19 5.57 22.15 21.38
N LYS A 20 5.41 20.86 21.03
CA LYS A 20 6.23 20.22 20.00
C LYS A 20 5.56 20.38 18.65
N THR A 21 6.10 21.24 17.83
CA THR A 21 5.78 21.32 16.40
C THR A 21 6.40 20.10 15.74
N ILE A 22 5.58 19.08 15.41
CA ILE A 22 6.03 18.00 14.52
C ILE A 22 6.20 18.63 13.15
N ASN A 23 7.45 18.76 12.74
CA ASN A 23 7.77 19.26 11.40
C ASN A 23 7.63 18.07 10.44
N LEU A 24 6.45 17.90 9.84
CA LEU A 24 6.13 16.85 8.87
C LEU A 24 7.09 16.85 7.67
N GLU A 25 7.71 18.00 7.36
CA GLU A 25 8.73 18.12 6.31
C GLU A 25 10.02 17.34 6.60
N LYS A 26 10.20 16.86 7.84
CA LYS A 26 11.39 16.11 8.26
C LYS A 26 11.15 14.60 8.37
N LEU A 27 9.95 14.12 8.08
CA LEU A 27 9.72 12.68 8.05
C LEU A 27 10.43 12.07 6.83
N PRO A 28 11.14 10.96 7.01
CA PRO A 28 11.76 10.26 5.88
C PRO A 28 10.72 9.84 4.85
N ASP A 29 11.07 9.96 3.58
CA ASP A 29 10.19 9.64 2.45
C ASP A 29 9.62 8.20 2.51
N HIS A 30 10.39 7.26 3.06
CA HIS A 30 9.96 5.88 3.18
C HIS A 30 8.77 5.69 4.14
N ILE A 31 8.71 6.44 5.25
CA ILE A 31 7.58 6.39 6.19
C ILE A 31 6.32 6.95 5.53
N LEU A 32 6.46 8.05 4.79
CA LEU A 32 5.37 8.64 4.03
C LEU A 32 4.85 7.70 2.94
N ASN A 33 5.73 6.90 2.36
CA ASN A 33 5.41 6.01 1.26
C ASN A 33 4.44 4.89 1.67
N ASN A 34 4.58 4.30 2.87
CA ASN A 34 3.66 3.25 3.35
C ASN A 34 2.21 3.76 3.42
N SER A 35 2.02 4.94 4.03
CA SER A 35 0.70 5.56 4.14
C SER A 35 0.10 5.91 2.78
N LYS A 36 0.91 6.35 1.85
CA LYS A 36 0.50 6.63 0.47
C LYS A 36 0.03 5.37 -0.26
N ILE A 37 0.76 4.27 -0.13
CA ILE A 37 0.40 2.98 -0.73
C ILE A 37 -0.92 2.47 -0.15
N GLU A 38 -1.05 2.44 1.17
CA GLU A 38 -2.25 2.00 1.86
C GLU A 38 -3.47 2.82 1.44
N HIS A 39 -3.34 4.15 1.48
CA HIS A 39 -4.43 5.04 1.08
C HIS A 39 -4.86 4.83 -0.37
N ARG A 40 -3.91 4.67 -1.29
CA ARG A 40 -4.19 4.48 -2.70
C ARG A 40 -4.91 3.15 -2.97
N ILE A 41 -4.48 2.06 -2.35
CA ILE A 41 -5.14 0.76 -2.48
C ILE A 41 -6.56 0.83 -1.90
N LYS A 42 -6.74 1.43 -0.71
CA LYS A 42 -8.07 1.65 -0.12
C LYS A 42 -8.98 2.45 -1.05
N ALA A 43 -8.47 3.54 -1.64
CA ALA A 43 -9.24 4.36 -2.57
C ALA A 43 -9.67 3.56 -3.80
N ILE A 44 -8.80 2.75 -4.41
CA ILE A 44 -9.11 1.92 -5.56
C ILE A 44 -10.27 0.97 -5.24
N PHE A 45 -10.18 0.21 -4.14
CA PHE A 45 -11.22 -0.75 -3.77
C PHE A 45 -12.53 -0.08 -3.34
N SER A 46 -12.47 1.05 -2.63
CA SER A 46 -13.67 1.77 -2.17
C SER A 46 -14.45 2.44 -3.31
N THR A 47 -13.77 2.78 -4.39
CA THR A 47 -14.39 3.43 -5.57
C THR A 47 -14.75 2.46 -6.69
N THR A 48 -14.35 1.19 -6.59
CA THR A 48 -14.69 0.16 -7.57
C THR A 48 -16.18 -0.17 -7.47
N PRO A 49 -16.95 -0.09 -8.59
CA PRO A 49 -18.36 -0.47 -8.61
C PRO A 49 -18.57 -1.94 -8.21
N GLN A 50 -19.68 -2.23 -7.53
CA GLN A 50 -19.99 -3.60 -7.04
C GLN A 50 -20.08 -4.66 -8.14
N ASN A 51 -20.43 -4.26 -9.37
CA ASN A 51 -20.54 -5.16 -10.51
C ASN A 51 -19.23 -5.33 -11.31
N ILE A 52 -18.14 -4.79 -10.77
CA ILE A 52 -16.79 -4.98 -11.30
C ILE A 52 -16.03 -5.94 -10.37
N MET A 53 -15.49 -6.99 -10.94
CA MET A 53 -14.56 -7.88 -10.25
C MET A 53 -13.13 -7.57 -10.71
N ILE A 54 -12.27 -7.20 -9.78
CA ILE A 54 -10.85 -7.04 -10.03
C ILE A 54 -10.21 -8.43 -9.98
N ASN A 55 -9.71 -8.91 -11.13
CA ASN A 55 -9.03 -10.19 -11.23
C ASN A 55 -7.55 -10.08 -10.89
N GLU A 56 -6.92 -9.00 -11.40
CA GLU A 56 -5.52 -8.70 -11.14
C GLU A 56 -5.36 -7.19 -10.92
N LEU A 57 -4.48 -6.83 -10.00
CA LEU A 57 -4.06 -5.46 -9.72
C LEU A 57 -2.54 -5.42 -9.68
N VAL A 58 -1.95 -4.47 -10.39
CA VAL A 58 -0.52 -4.17 -10.35
C VAL A 58 -0.36 -2.69 -10.04
N LEU A 59 0.10 -2.38 -8.84
CA LEU A 59 0.40 -1.02 -8.42
C LEU A 59 1.90 -0.76 -8.54
N LYS A 60 2.28 0.09 -9.49
CA LYS A 60 3.64 0.64 -9.69
C LYS A 60 3.68 2.09 -9.19
N ASN A 61 4.86 2.73 -9.29
CA ASN A 61 5.04 4.09 -8.76
C ASN A 61 4.01 5.11 -9.26
N LYS A 62 3.83 5.20 -10.57
CA LYS A 62 2.92 6.17 -11.21
C LYS A 62 1.83 5.49 -12.05
N VAL A 63 1.76 4.17 -11.99
CA VAL A 63 0.89 3.39 -12.86
C VAL A 63 0.16 2.34 -12.06
N LEU A 64 -1.15 2.30 -12.23
CA LEU A 64 -2.03 1.21 -11.82
C LEU A 64 -2.47 0.47 -13.07
N GLU A 65 -2.34 -0.84 -13.06
CA GLU A 65 -2.91 -1.73 -14.07
C GLU A 65 -3.93 -2.64 -13.38
N LEU A 66 -5.16 -2.66 -13.89
CA LEU A 66 -6.20 -3.56 -13.43
C LEU A 66 -6.64 -4.47 -14.58
N LYS A 67 -6.78 -5.76 -14.30
CA LYS A 67 -7.56 -6.67 -15.13
C LYS A 67 -8.87 -6.92 -14.43
N VAL A 68 -9.97 -6.56 -15.09
CA VAL A 68 -11.31 -6.62 -14.48
C VAL A 68 -12.26 -7.44 -15.33
N THR A 69 -13.27 -8.01 -14.68
CA THR A 69 -14.46 -8.57 -15.33
C THR A 69 -15.64 -7.66 -15.06
N SER A 70 -16.36 -7.27 -16.11
CA SER A 70 -17.58 -6.47 -16.04
C SER A 70 -18.73 -7.13 -16.79
N LYS A 71 -19.97 -6.89 -16.33
CA LYS A 71 -21.19 -7.35 -17.01
C LYS A 71 -21.63 -6.42 -18.12
N ASP A 72 -21.28 -5.14 -18.04
CA ASP A 72 -21.72 -4.11 -18.99
C ASP A 72 -20.69 -2.98 -19.10
N ASN A 73 -20.90 -2.14 -20.10
CA ASN A 73 -20.04 -0.98 -20.35
C ASN A 73 -20.24 0.13 -19.33
N GLU A 74 -21.45 0.29 -18.82
CA GLU A 74 -21.78 1.35 -17.87
C GLU A 74 -20.95 1.23 -16.59
N ASN A 75 -20.84 0.00 -16.05
CA ASN A 75 -19.99 -0.26 -14.90
C ASN A 75 -18.50 0.00 -15.19
N LEU A 76 -18.02 -0.33 -16.39
CA LEU A 76 -16.64 -0.03 -16.79
C LEU A 76 -16.40 1.48 -16.89
N ASP A 77 -17.36 2.23 -17.42
CA ASP A 77 -17.30 3.70 -17.51
C ASP A 77 -17.36 4.35 -16.11
N LEU A 78 -18.17 3.80 -15.19
CA LEU A 78 -18.20 4.22 -13.78
C LEU A 78 -16.85 3.95 -13.09
N LEU A 79 -16.22 2.80 -13.32
CA LEU A 79 -14.89 2.52 -12.80
C LEU A 79 -13.87 3.54 -13.33
N LYS A 80 -13.90 3.81 -14.64
CA LYS A 80 -13.03 4.82 -15.26
C LYS A 80 -13.23 6.19 -14.64
N GLN A 81 -14.47 6.65 -14.45
CA GLN A 81 -14.77 7.93 -13.81
C GLN A 81 -14.28 7.97 -12.37
N SER A 82 -14.47 6.89 -11.61
CA SER A 82 -14.00 6.78 -10.22
C SER A 82 -12.48 6.88 -10.14
N LEU A 83 -11.77 6.19 -11.02
CA LEU A 83 -10.31 6.24 -11.08
C LEU A 83 -9.77 7.60 -11.55
N ASN A 84 -10.50 8.35 -12.39
CA ASN A 84 -10.14 9.71 -12.76
C ASN A 84 -10.16 10.71 -11.57
N ASN A 85 -10.79 10.35 -10.44
CA ASN A 85 -10.69 11.12 -9.21
C ASN A 85 -9.38 10.86 -8.44
N ILE A 86 -8.67 9.78 -8.78
CA ILE A 86 -7.44 9.33 -8.11
C ILE A 86 -6.23 9.54 -9.02
N TYR A 87 -6.38 9.33 -10.32
CA TYR A 87 -5.35 9.39 -11.34
C TYR A 87 -5.67 10.42 -12.42
N GLN A 88 -4.65 11.00 -13.04
CA GLN A 88 -4.83 12.04 -14.07
C GLN A 88 -5.29 11.46 -15.41
N ILE A 89 -4.80 10.29 -15.77
CA ILE A 89 -5.10 9.63 -17.03
C ILE A 89 -5.62 8.23 -16.74
N VAL A 90 -6.80 7.88 -17.25
CA VAL A 90 -7.37 6.55 -17.15
C VAL A 90 -7.79 6.06 -18.53
N GLU A 91 -7.17 4.99 -19.00
CA GLU A 91 -7.44 4.31 -20.26
C GLU A 91 -8.05 2.94 -20.00
N THR A 92 -9.01 2.56 -20.85
CA THR A 92 -9.66 1.25 -20.78
C THR A 92 -9.54 0.55 -22.13
N LYS A 93 -9.21 -0.73 -22.11
CA LYS A 93 -9.18 -1.60 -23.28
C LYS A 93 -9.98 -2.87 -22.99
N LYS A 94 -11.05 -3.08 -23.74
CA LYS A 94 -11.78 -4.35 -23.68
C LYS A 94 -10.93 -5.45 -24.28
N LEU A 95 -11.03 -6.61 -23.67
CA LEU A 95 -10.55 -7.88 -24.17
C LEU A 95 -11.74 -8.69 -24.74
N ASP A 96 -11.54 -9.98 -24.94
CA ASP A 96 -12.56 -10.86 -25.51
C ASP A 96 -13.82 -10.99 -24.64
N GLU A 97 -14.98 -11.13 -25.27
CA GLU A 97 -16.25 -11.44 -24.60
C GLU A 97 -16.23 -12.87 -24.08
N LYS A 98 -16.69 -13.07 -22.85
CA LYS A 98 -16.89 -14.40 -22.25
C LYS A 98 -18.31 -14.89 -22.51
N GLN A 99 -18.53 -16.22 -22.37
CA GLN A 99 -19.79 -16.89 -22.71
C GLN A 99 -21.04 -16.39 -21.96
N ASP A 100 -20.91 -15.66 -20.83
CA ASP A 100 -22.03 -15.24 -19.97
C ASP A 100 -22.36 -13.75 -20.07
N ASN A 101 -22.23 -13.12 -21.21
CA ASN A 101 -22.34 -11.66 -21.41
C ASN A 101 -21.36 -10.83 -20.56
N ASN A 102 -20.44 -11.46 -19.87
CA ASN A 102 -19.36 -10.79 -19.17
C ASN A 102 -18.20 -10.58 -20.15
N PHE A 103 -17.49 -9.48 -20.00
CA PHE A 103 -16.26 -9.26 -20.75
C PHE A 103 -15.11 -8.90 -19.80
N GLU A 104 -13.91 -9.20 -20.23
CA GLU A 104 -12.70 -8.75 -19.56
C GLU A 104 -12.23 -7.41 -20.12
N ALA A 105 -11.69 -6.57 -19.27
CA ALA A 105 -11.06 -5.33 -19.66
C ALA A 105 -9.76 -5.10 -18.89
N ILE A 106 -8.84 -4.41 -19.55
CA ILE A 106 -7.65 -3.85 -18.90
C ILE A 106 -7.91 -2.37 -18.69
N VAL A 107 -7.67 -1.91 -17.46
CA VAL A 107 -7.72 -0.50 -17.09
C VAL A 107 -6.33 -0.09 -16.68
N VAL A 108 -5.80 0.95 -17.32
CA VAL A 108 -4.49 1.54 -17.00
C VAL A 108 -4.72 2.96 -16.54
N ALA A 109 -4.32 3.24 -15.32
CA ALA A 109 -4.39 4.58 -14.73
C ALA A 109 -2.99 5.11 -14.45
N LYS A 110 -2.73 6.38 -14.76
CA LYS A 110 -1.41 7.00 -14.70
C LYS A 110 -1.45 8.38 -14.05
N ASP A 111 -0.40 8.69 -13.31
CA ASP A 111 -0.09 10.04 -12.83
C ASP A 111 1.09 10.60 -13.62
N GLU A 112 0.96 11.79 -14.17
CA GLU A 112 2.07 12.53 -14.79
C GLU A 112 2.95 13.20 -13.73
N LEU A 113 2.32 13.71 -12.68
CA LEU A 113 2.97 14.37 -11.54
C LEU A 113 2.83 13.52 -10.28
N GLU A 114 3.78 13.64 -9.36
CA GLU A 114 3.59 13.11 -8.02
C GLU A 114 2.46 13.87 -7.34
N LEU A 115 1.31 13.21 -7.22
CA LEU A 115 0.25 13.75 -6.38
C LEU A 115 0.77 13.87 -4.95
N LYS A 116 0.56 15.02 -4.33
CA LYS A 116 0.78 15.19 -2.89
C LYS A 116 -0.31 14.39 -2.17
N ASP A 117 -0.05 13.11 -1.96
CA ASP A 117 -0.95 12.26 -1.20
C ASP A 117 -1.07 12.82 0.22
N VAL A 118 -2.26 12.78 0.77
CA VAL A 118 -2.50 13.19 2.15
C VAL A 118 -1.91 12.12 3.05
N VAL A 119 -1.01 12.52 3.94
CA VAL A 119 -0.42 11.63 4.93
C VAL A 119 -1.32 11.61 6.15
N TYR A 120 -1.87 10.45 6.46
CA TYR A 120 -2.63 10.20 7.68
C TYR A 120 -1.76 9.44 8.66
N GLY A 121 -1.44 10.06 9.78
CA GLY A 121 -0.72 9.39 10.87
C GLY A 121 -0.04 10.38 11.81
N ILE A 122 0.05 9.99 13.06
CA ILE A 122 0.85 10.68 14.06
C ILE A 122 2.13 9.86 14.19
N PHE A 123 3.24 10.46 13.78
CA PHE A 123 4.53 9.81 13.88
C PHE A 123 5.26 10.31 15.12
N THR A 124 5.73 9.41 15.93
CA THR A 124 6.61 9.71 17.07
C THR A 124 8.05 9.85 16.59
N LYS A 125 8.91 10.38 17.45
CA LYS A 125 10.25 10.83 17.10
C LYS A 125 11.22 9.72 16.68
N ASP A 126 10.99 8.50 17.14
CA ASP A 126 11.93 7.38 17.04
C ASP A 126 11.41 6.34 16.02
N TYR A 127 11.60 6.63 14.73
CA TYR A 127 11.14 5.78 13.63
C TYR A 127 12.17 4.77 13.12
N LEU A 128 13.39 4.84 13.63
CA LEU A 128 14.41 3.82 13.42
C LEU A 128 14.82 3.26 14.77
N GLN A 129 14.93 1.97 14.88
CA GLN A 129 15.33 1.31 16.12
C GLN A 129 16.82 1.53 16.37
N ASP A 130 17.19 1.76 17.63
CA ASP A 130 18.57 1.86 18.06
C ASP A 130 19.25 0.47 18.16
N GLU A 131 18.46 -0.61 18.23
CA GLU A 131 18.96 -1.97 18.28
C GLU A 131 19.22 -2.47 16.86
N LEU A 132 20.40 -3.06 16.67
CA LEU A 132 20.77 -3.69 15.40
C LEU A 132 20.25 -5.13 15.39
N PHE A 133 19.49 -5.45 14.35
CA PHE A 133 18.99 -6.79 14.12
C PHE A 133 19.78 -7.45 13.00
N ASP A 134 20.05 -8.73 13.17
CA ASP A 134 20.52 -9.56 12.07
C ASP A 134 19.35 -10.00 11.16
N LYS A 135 19.70 -10.55 10.02
CA LYS A 135 18.72 -10.98 9.01
C LYS A 135 17.73 -12.02 9.57
N GLU A 136 18.19 -12.91 10.41
CA GLU A 136 17.40 -13.98 11.01
C GLU A 136 16.37 -13.40 11.99
N SER A 137 16.77 -12.49 12.83
CA SER A 137 15.89 -11.80 13.79
C SER A 137 14.84 -10.95 13.08
N ILE A 138 15.22 -10.25 12.00
CA ILE A 138 14.26 -9.50 11.16
C ILE A 138 13.24 -10.45 10.54
N ASN A 139 13.68 -11.58 9.99
CA ASN A 139 12.77 -12.55 9.39
C ASN A 139 11.76 -13.11 10.40
N GLU A 140 12.17 -13.37 11.64
CA GLU A 140 11.23 -13.80 12.70
C GLU A 140 10.23 -12.70 13.08
N GLN A 141 10.64 -11.44 13.14
CA GLN A 141 9.72 -10.33 13.36
C GLN A 141 8.70 -10.19 12.23
N LEU A 142 9.13 -10.32 10.98
CA LEU A 142 8.24 -10.27 9.83
C LEU A 142 7.19 -11.40 9.84
N LYS A 143 7.55 -12.60 10.32
CA LYS A 143 6.59 -13.72 10.46
C LYS A 143 5.49 -13.43 11.47
N ILE A 144 5.74 -12.61 12.50
CA ILE A 144 4.74 -12.22 13.49
C ILE A 144 3.74 -11.21 12.88
N LEU A 145 4.21 -10.33 12.01
CA LEU A 145 3.40 -9.27 11.41
C LEU A 145 2.54 -9.73 10.23
N LEU A 146 2.95 -10.81 9.58
CA LEU A 146 2.33 -11.30 8.35
C LEU A 146 1.45 -12.53 8.65
N PRO A 147 0.48 -12.85 7.77
CA PRO A 147 -0.30 -14.09 7.90
C PRO A 147 0.60 -15.33 8.00
N GLU A 148 0.16 -16.32 8.78
CA GLU A 148 0.94 -17.52 9.12
C GLU A 148 1.50 -18.29 7.90
N HIS A 149 0.80 -18.23 6.77
CA HIS A 149 1.21 -18.94 5.54
C HIS A 149 1.99 -18.04 4.57
N SER A 150 2.45 -16.89 5.02
CA SER A 150 3.25 -16.01 4.17
C SER A 150 4.61 -16.62 3.87
N ILE A 151 5.00 -16.56 2.61
CA ILE A 151 6.33 -16.95 2.17
C ILE A 151 7.19 -15.69 2.16
N ILE A 152 8.19 -15.66 3.03
CA ILE A 152 9.13 -14.55 3.17
C ILE A 152 10.49 -15.02 2.67
N LYS A 153 11.08 -14.33 1.69
CA LYS A 153 12.39 -14.64 1.15
C LYS A 153 13.27 -13.41 1.19
N TYR A 154 14.43 -13.55 1.82
CA TYR A 154 15.48 -12.54 1.77
C TYR A 154 15.94 -12.30 0.33
N ILE A 155 16.09 -11.05 -0.06
CA ILE A 155 16.59 -10.63 -1.37
C ILE A 155 18.04 -10.16 -1.23
N GLU A 156 18.26 -9.09 -0.50
CA GLU A 156 19.58 -8.46 -0.36
C GLU A 156 19.63 -7.51 0.85
N THR A 157 20.85 -7.13 1.22
CA THR A 157 21.10 -6.01 2.13
C THR A 157 21.90 -4.95 1.40
N TYR A 158 21.48 -3.71 1.48
CA TYR A 158 22.20 -2.58 0.92
C TYR A 158 22.20 -1.38 1.87
N ASN A 159 23.05 -0.39 1.58
CA ASN A 159 23.18 0.79 2.40
C ASN A 159 22.70 2.03 1.63
N ALA A 160 21.87 2.84 2.26
CA ALA A 160 21.47 4.15 1.78
C ALA A 160 21.81 5.21 2.83
N ASN A 161 22.80 6.02 2.57
CA ASN A 161 23.34 6.98 3.54
C ASN A 161 23.80 6.28 4.85
N LYS A 162 23.18 6.60 5.97
CA LYS A 162 23.47 6.02 7.28
C LYS A 162 22.50 4.89 7.66
N VAL A 163 21.72 4.41 6.72
CA VAL A 163 20.72 3.37 6.94
C VAL A 163 21.16 2.09 6.24
N GLU A 164 21.14 0.99 6.97
CA GLU A 164 21.25 -0.35 6.43
C GLU A 164 19.84 -0.89 6.16
N ILE A 165 19.62 -1.42 4.97
CA ILE A 165 18.30 -1.83 4.47
C ILE A 165 18.34 -3.30 4.11
N PHE A 166 17.50 -4.10 4.78
CA PHE A 166 17.28 -5.51 4.48
C PHE A 166 16.01 -5.67 3.67
N SER A 167 16.12 -6.23 2.48
CA SER A 167 15.01 -6.40 1.55
C SER A 167 14.51 -7.84 1.52
N PHE A 168 13.18 -8.03 1.62
CA PHE A 168 12.52 -9.32 1.60
C PHE A 168 11.34 -9.29 0.63
N SER A 169 11.20 -10.33 -0.19
CA SER A 169 9.95 -10.55 -0.93
C SER A 169 8.95 -11.27 -0.04
N VAL A 170 7.71 -10.85 -0.12
CA VAL A 170 6.57 -11.45 0.58
C VAL A 170 5.56 -11.92 -0.45
N ASN A 171 5.17 -13.19 -0.37
CA ASN A 171 4.01 -13.74 -1.06
C ASN A 171 3.05 -14.27 0.01
N THR A 172 1.81 -13.84 -0.04
CA THR A 172 0.77 -14.28 0.90
C THR A 172 -0.57 -14.44 0.21
N ILE A 173 -1.46 -15.25 0.82
CA ILE A 173 -2.84 -15.41 0.36
C ILE A 173 -3.76 -14.83 1.41
N ILE A 174 -4.63 -13.92 0.99
CA ILE A 174 -5.66 -13.29 1.84
C ILE A 174 -7.06 -13.66 1.34
N LYS A 175 -8.06 -13.54 2.19
CA LYS A 175 -9.45 -13.86 1.83
C LYS A 175 -10.13 -12.70 1.11
N GLU A 176 -9.89 -11.49 1.57
CA GLU A 176 -10.52 -10.28 1.06
C GLU A 176 -9.55 -9.09 1.10
N PRO A 177 -9.76 -8.06 0.27
CA PRO A 177 -8.85 -6.90 0.20
C PRO A 177 -8.61 -6.19 1.53
N LYS A 178 -9.59 -6.22 2.44
CA LYS A 178 -9.41 -5.59 3.77
C LYS A 178 -8.32 -6.25 4.61
N ASP A 179 -8.02 -7.52 4.37
CA ASP A 179 -6.95 -8.23 5.09
C ASP A 179 -5.58 -7.63 4.75
N LEU A 180 -5.38 -7.16 3.50
CA LEU A 180 -4.20 -6.42 3.12
C LEU A 180 -4.10 -5.08 3.87
N PHE A 181 -5.22 -4.40 4.05
CA PHE A 181 -5.24 -3.14 4.81
C PHE A 181 -4.85 -3.37 6.27
N ASN A 182 -5.30 -4.47 6.86
CA ASN A 182 -4.92 -4.85 8.23
C ASN A 182 -3.41 -5.12 8.32
N ILE A 183 -2.84 -5.83 7.34
CA ILE A 183 -1.38 -6.06 7.26
C ILE A 183 -0.63 -4.72 7.22
N PHE A 184 -1.04 -3.80 6.35
CA PHE A 184 -0.39 -2.49 6.22
C PHE A 184 -0.57 -1.63 7.49
N THR A 185 -1.74 -1.67 8.10
CA THR A 185 -2.00 -0.98 9.35
C THR A 185 -1.12 -1.53 10.48
N ASN A 186 -0.98 -2.84 10.59
CA ASN A 186 -0.09 -3.47 11.58
C ASN A 186 1.37 -3.06 11.36
N ILE A 187 1.85 -3.12 10.12
CA ILE A 187 3.22 -2.67 9.78
C ILE A 187 3.41 -1.20 10.19
N ASN A 188 2.46 -0.33 9.87
CA ASN A 188 2.55 1.10 10.14
C ASN A 188 2.44 1.43 11.63
N SER A 189 1.73 0.62 12.44
CA SER A 189 1.52 0.88 13.87
C SER A 189 2.65 0.37 14.75
N GLU A 190 3.28 -0.74 14.36
CA GLU A 190 4.22 -1.47 15.21
C GLU A 190 5.68 -1.12 14.93
N LEU A 191 6.05 -0.91 13.66
CA LEU A 191 7.45 -0.78 13.28
C LEU A 191 7.67 0.30 12.22
N TYR A 192 8.04 1.48 12.66
CA TYR A 192 8.41 2.60 11.76
C TYR A 192 9.65 2.32 10.90
N SER A 193 10.40 1.28 11.21
CA SER A 193 11.56 0.83 10.44
C SER A 193 11.20 0.03 9.19
N ILE A 194 9.94 -0.36 9.00
CA ILE A 194 9.51 -1.16 7.86
C ILE A 194 8.91 -0.29 6.76
N THR A 195 9.40 -0.49 5.54
CA THR A 195 8.88 0.14 4.33
C THR A 195 8.29 -0.92 3.40
N ILE A 196 7.12 -0.63 2.83
CA ILE A 196 6.53 -1.43 1.76
C ILE A 196 6.96 -0.83 0.44
N SER A 197 7.58 -1.64 -0.42
CA SER A 197 8.06 -1.22 -1.73
C SER A 197 7.17 -1.77 -2.85
N LYS A 198 7.07 -0.99 -3.93
CA LYS A 198 6.36 -1.36 -5.16
C LYS A 198 7.28 -2.17 -6.09
N PRO A 199 6.75 -3.00 -6.99
CA PRO A 199 5.34 -3.17 -7.29
C PRO A 199 4.59 -3.99 -6.24
N ILE A 200 3.28 -3.70 -6.09
CA ILE A 200 2.36 -4.55 -5.35
C ILE A 200 1.49 -5.26 -6.38
N LEU A 201 1.47 -6.57 -6.32
CA LEU A 201 0.70 -7.43 -7.21
C LEU A 201 -0.40 -8.10 -6.40
N MET A 202 -1.62 -8.08 -6.92
CA MET A 202 -2.75 -8.83 -6.35
C MET A 202 -3.42 -9.61 -7.47
N LYS A 203 -3.73 -10.86 -7.20
CA LYS A 203 -4.38 -11.75 -8.16
C LYS A 203 -5.40 -12.64 -7.51
N ASN A 204 -6.62 -12.65 -8.03
CA ASN A 204 -7.65 -13.58 -7.62
C ASN A 204 -7.29 -15.00 -8.06
N THR A 205 -7.32 -15.93 -7.12
CA THR A 205 -7.07 -17.37 -7.34
C THR A 205 -8.20 -18.18 -6.72
N ASN A 206 -8.21 -19.47 -6.95
CA ASN A 206 -9.18 -20.39 -6.33
C ASN A 206 -8.97 -20.53 -4.80
N LEU A 207 -7.81 -20.15 -4.29
CA LEU A 207 -7.47 -20.23 -2.87
C LEU A 207 -7.71 -18.89 -2.12
N GLY A 208 -7.98 -17.82 -2.82
CA GLY A 208 -8.12 -16.47 -2.30
C GLY A 208 -7.39 -15.46 -3.17
N ILE A 209 -7.05 -14.33 -2.59
CA ILE A 209 -6.30 -13.28 -3.28
C ILE A 209 -4.82 -13.48 -2.95
N GLU A 210 -4.04 -13.86 -3.94
CA GLU A 210 -2.58 -13.90 -3.83
C GLU A 210 -2.02 -12.49 -3.91
N VAL A 211 -1.12 -12.14 -3.00
CA VAL A 211 -0.51 -10.81 -2.91
C VAL A 211 1.01 -10.95 -2.84
N ASP A 212 1.69 -10.23 -3.73
CA ASP A 212 3.15 -10.13 -3.75
C ASP A 212 3.57 -8.68 -3.54
N PHE A 213 4.53 -8.48 -2.66
CA PHE A 213 5.14 -7.17 -2.42
C PHE A 213 6.53 -7.32 -1.80
N ILE A 214 7.26 -6.22 -1.71
CA ILE A 214 8.57 -6.17 -1.07
C ILE A 214 8.44 -5.41 0.26
N ILE A 215 9.07 -5.94 1.29
CA ILE A 215 9.29 -5.27 2.58
C ILE A 215 10.76 -4.96 2.71
N GLU A 216 11.07 -3.73 3.13
CA GLU A 216 12.40 -3.28 3.47
C GLU A 216 12.45 -2.91 4.94
N PHE A 217 13.32 -3.57 5.69
CA PHE A 217 13.60 -3.24 7.08
C PHE A 217 14.79 -2.29 7.13
N ASN A 218 14.58 -1.12 7.72
CA ASN A 218 15.56 -0.03 7.78
C ASN A 218 16.10 0.08 9.20
N GLN A 219 17.42 0.08 9.37
CA GLN A 219 18.07 0.33 10.66
C GLN A 219 19.25 1.30 10.51
N LEU A 220 19.55 2.04 11.56
CA LEU A 220 20.71 2.92 11.57
C LEU A 220 21.98 2.09 11.54
N LYS A 221 22.92 2.47 10.70
CA LYS A 221 24.26 1.90 10.68
C LYS A 221 25.12 2.68 11.68
N ASN A 222 25.69 1.99 12.65
CA ASN A 222 26.69 2.54 13.55
C ASN A 222 28.02 2.86 12.86
#